data_7e21004180d4e1eaa2b6a7f36b7907d0
#
_entry.id   7e21004180d4e1eaa2b6a7f36b7907d0
#
_cell.length_a   1.000
_cell.length_b   1.000
_cell.length_c   1.000
_cell.angle_alpha   90.00
_cell.angle_beta   90.00
_cell.angle_gamma   90.00
#
_symmetry.space_group_name_H-M   'P 1'
#
loop_
_entity.id
_entity.type
_entity.pdbx_description
1 polymer ?
#
loop_
_entity_poly.entity_id
_entity_poly.type
_entity_poly.pdbx_seq_one_letter_code
_entity_poly.pdbx_strand_id
1 'polypeptide(L)'
;MHGSYAANKTADECDLMFSIGCRFNDRVTGEIKKFAPNAKIVHIDIESAAISRNVTVDIPIVADAKAAILKILEHTEPMKHEEWIAEVKGWDKEYPLHMEVEEGVNPQRIIETLNEVY
;
A
#
# COMPACT_ATOMS: atom_id res chain seq x y z
N MET A 1 -6.02 -10.11 -0.03
CA MET A 1 -4.85 -9.26 -0.24
C MET A 1 -3.61 -9.96 0.28
N HIS A 2 -2.44 -9.67 -0.28
CA HIS A 2 -1.16 -10.15 0.22
C HIS A 2 -0.47 -8.99 0.95
N GLY A 3 0.03 -9.21 2.13
CA GLY A 3 0.68 -8.20 2.96
C GLY A 3 0.43 -8.44 4.45
N SER A 4 1.05 -7.64 5.31
CA SER A 4 0.77 -7.69 6.75
C SER A 4 -0.68 -7.27 7.03
N TYR A 5 -1.17 -7.62 8.21
CA TYR A 5 -2.49 -7.17 8.67
C TYR A 5 -2.58 -5.65 8.62
N ALA A 6 -1.58 -4.96 9.18
CA ALA A 6 -1.54 -3.51 9.19
C ALA A 6 -1.58 -2.90 7.77
N ALA A 7 -0.82 -3.46 6.81
CA ALA A 7 -0.84 -2.97 5.43
C ALA A 7 -2.21 -3.13 4.77
N ASN A 8 -2.86 -4.28 4.95
CA ASN A 8 -4.20 -4.53 4.42
C ASN A 8 -5.24 -3.61 5.07
N LYS A 9 -5.16 -3.47 6.40
CA LYS A 9 -6.08 -2.61 7.16
C LYS A 9 -5.90 -1.14 6.78
N THR A 10 -4.67 -0.67 6.61
CA THR A 10 -4.36 0.68 6.12
C THR A 10 -4.99 0.96 4.76
N ALA A 11 -4.92 0.00 3.84
CA ALA A 11 -5.53 0.15 2.52
C ALA A 11 -7.07 0.17 2.57
N ASP A 12 -7.68 -0.57 3.50
CA ASP A 12 -9.14 -0.63 3.63
C ASP A 12 -9.74 0.60 4.33
N GLU A 13 -9.02 1.18 5.30
CA GLU A 13 -9.53 2.25 6.16
C GLU A 13 -9.10 3.66 5.70
N CYS A 14 -8.17 3.78 4.74
CA CYS A 14 -7.71 5.08 4.29
C CYS A 14 -8.84 5.86 3.60
N ASP A 15 -8.79 7.18 3.73
CA ASP A 15 -9.66 8.14 3.03
C ASP A 15 -9.05 8.65 1.72
N LEU A 16 -7.72 8.55 1.59
CA LEU A 16 -6.95 8.88 0.40
C LEU A 16 -5.92 7.80 0.11
N MET A 17 -6.00 7.21 -1.08
CA MET A 17 -4.99 6.29 -1.58
C MET A 17 -4.17 6.95 -2.68
N PHE A 18 -2.91 7.20 -2.40
CA PHE A 18 -1.97 7.77 -3.36
C PHE A 18 -1.10 6.66 -3.95
N SER A 19 -1.35 6.32 -5.20
CA SER A 19 -0.74 5.17 -5.87
C SER A 19 0.16 5.60 -7.04
N ILE A 20 1.39 5.09 -7.07
CA ILE A 20 2.37 5.40 -8.10
C ILE A 20 2.88 4.08 -8.71
N GLY A 21 2.67 3.90 -10.01
CA GLY A 21 3.11 2.73 -10.76
C GLY A 21 2.46 1.41 -10.32
N CYS A 22 1.27 1.47 -9.75
CA CYS A 22 0.55 0.31 -9.24
C CYS A 22 -0.47 -0.20 -10.26
N ARG A 23 -0.41 -1.47 -10.61
CA ARG A 23 -1.35 -2.07 -11.57
C ARG A 23 -2.70 -2.49 -10.97
N PHE A 24 -2.88 -2.39 -9.66
CA PHE A 24 -4.10 -2.81 -8.96
C PHE A 24 -4.62 -4.19 -9.43
N ASN A 25 -3.72 -5.18 -9.53
CA ASN A 25 -4.10 -6.52 -9.91
C ASN A 25 -4.89 -7.22 -8.79
N ASP A 26 -5.48 -8.37 -9.08
CA ASP A 26 -6.28 -9.17 -8.16
C ASP A 26 -5.54 -9.57 -6.88
N ARG A 27 -4.21 -9.69 -6.95
CA ARG A 27 -3.36 -10.00 -5.78
C ARG A 27 -3.29 -8.82 -4.80
N VAL A 28 -3.38 -7.59 -5.32
CA VAL A 28 -3.39 -6.37 -4.51
C VAL A 28 -4.80 -6.07 -4.02
N THR A 29 -5.77 -6.09 -4.91
CA THR A 29 -7.13 -5.63 -4.60
C THR A 29 -8.00 -6.68 -3.92
N GLY A 30 -7.77 -7.96 -4.20
CA GLY A 30 -8.75 -8.99 -3.83
C GLY A 30 -10.09 -8.72 -4.51
N GLU A 31 -11.18 -8.64 -3.74
CA GLU A 31 -12.50 -8.27 -4.24
C GLU A 31 -12.57 -6.76 -4.48
N ILE A 32 -12.54 -6.34 -5.74
CA ILE A 32 -12.47 -4.93 -6.15
C ILE A 32 -13.53 -4.06 -5.48
N LYS A 33 -14.75 -4.56 -5.32
CA LYS A 33 -15.85 -3.79 -4.70
C LYS A 33 -15.63 -3.47 -3.22
N LYS A 34 -14.75 -4.21 -2.57
CA LYS A 34 -14.39 -4.05 -1.15
C LYS A 34 -13.04 -3.38 -0.94
N PHE A 35 -12.30 -3.16 -2.01
CA PHE A 35 -10.97 -2.56 -1.93
C PHE A 35 -11.07 -1.06 -1.70
N ALA A 36 -10.49 -0.57 -0.59
CA ALA A 36 -10.44 0.84 -0.22
C ALA A 36 -11.80 1.56 -0.41
N PRO A 37 -12.91 1.07 0.19
CA PRO A 37 -14.27 1.46 -0.18
C PRO A 37 -14.57 2.93 0.12
N ASN A 38 -13.81 3.55 1.00
CA ASN A 38 -14.00 4.94 1.45
C ASN A 38 -12.94 5.89 0.88
N ALA A 39 -11.92 5.36 0.19
CA ALA A 39 -10.80 6.15 -0.29
C ALA A 39 -11.10 6.86 -1.61
N LYS A 40 -10.62 8.10 -1.72
CA LYS A 40 -10.35 8.72 -3.01
C LYS A 40 -9.02 8.20 -3.54
N ILE A 41 -8.98 7.78 -4.80
CA ILE A 41 -7.79 7.17 -5.40
C ILE A 41 -7.13 8.15 -6.36
N VAL A 42 -5.91 8.55 -6.03
CA VAL A 42 -4.98 9.25 -6.93
C VAL A 42 -4.06 8.20 -7.54
N HIS A 43 -4.00 8.12 -8.86
CA HIS A 43 -3.16 7.14 -9.54
C HIS A 43 -2.24 7.83 -10.54
N ILE A 44 -0.95 7.69 -10.31
CA ILE A 44 0.12 8.16 -11.19
C ILE A 44 0.71 6.95 -11.90
N ASP A 45 0.66 6.95 -13.20
CA ASP A 45 1.32 5.93 -14.02
C ASP A 45 1.79 6.55 -15.34
N ILE A 46 2.91 6.05 -15.86
CA ILE A 46 3.42 6.48 -17.17
C ILE A 46 2.58 5.89 -18.31
N GLU A 47 1.95 4.75 -18.05
CA GLU A 47 1.11 4.04 -19.00
C GLU A 47 -0.36 4.44 -18.81
N SER A 48 -0.91 5.23 -19.72
CA SER A 48 -2.31 5.67 -19.65
C SER A 48 -3.31 4.50 -19.60
N ALA A 49 -2.99 3.37 -20.22
CA ALA A 49 -3.82 2.16 -20.22
C ALA A 49 -3.85 1.42 -18.86
N ALA A 50 -2.93 1.73 -17.95
CA ALA A 50 -2.93 1.19 -16.61
C ALA A 50 -3.93 1.90 -15.68
N ILE A 51 -4.20 3.19 -15.97
CA ILE A 51 -5.09 4.01 -15.14
C ILE A 51 -6.55 3.59 -15.32
N SER A 52 -7.25 3.42 -14.20
CA SER A 52 -8.65 2.97 -14.13
C SER A 52 -8.92 1.61 -14.79
N ARG A 53 -7.89 0.81 -15.03
CA ARG A 53 -8.06 -0.51 -15.65
C ARG A 53 -8.80 -1.50 -14.76
N ASN A 54 -8.45 -1.55 -13.49
CA ASN A 54 -8.99 -2.53 -12.54
C ASN A 54 -9.76 -1.86 -11.40
N VAL A 55 -9.35 -0.67 -10.99
CA VAL A 55 -9.99 0.12 -9.92
C VAL A 55 -10.37 1.48 -10.48
N THR A 56 -11.54 1.97 -10.14
CA THR A 56 -11.96 3.32 -10.52
C THR A 56 -11.07 4.35 -9.83
N VAL A 57 -10.49 5.26 -10.59
CA VAL A 57 -9.57 6.29 -10.11
C VAL A 57 -10.26 7.65 -10.12
N ASP A 58 -10.20 8.38 -9.01
CA ASP A 58 -10.78 9.72 -8.89
C ASP A 58 -9.89 10.78 -9.56
N ILE A 59 -8.57 10.67 -9.37
CA ILE A 59 -7.60 11.63 -9.92
C ILE A 59 -6.54 10.87 -10.71
N PRO A 60 -6.71 10.75 -12.04
CA PRO A 60 -5.73 10.13 -12.92
C PRO A 60 -4.61 11.10 -13.29
N ILE A 61 -3.36 10.66 -13.22
CA ILE A 61 -2.18 11.43 -13.62
C ILE A 61 -1.31 10.55 -14.52
N VAL A 62 -1.27 10.86 -15.81
CA VAL A 62 -0.39 10.20 -16.78
C VAL A 62 0.93 10.95 -16.82
N ALA A 63 1.95 10.45 -16.11
CA ALA A 63 3.25 11.09 -16.02
C ALA A 63 4.34 10.14 -15.55
N ASP A 64 5.59 10.52 -15.78
CA ASP A 64 6.74 9.94 -15.07
C ASP A 64 6.62 10.20 -13.57
N ALA A 65 6.87 9.18 -12.76
CA ALA A 65 6.70 9.23 -11.30
C ALA A 65 7.52 10.35 -10.65
N LYS A 66 8.80 10.51 -11.06
CA LYS A 66 9.67 11.54 -10.52
C LYS A 66 9.18 12.94 -10.88
N ALA A 67 8.79 13.15 -12.13
CA ALA A 67 8.27 14.43 -12.60
C ALA A 67 6.97 14.81 -11.86
N ALA A 68 6.05 13.86 -11.69
CA ALA A 68 4.81 14.07 -10.97
C ALA A 68 5.05 14.41 -9.49
N ILE A 69 5.91 13.64 -8.79
CA ILE A 69 6.24 13.89 -7.38
C ILE A 69 6.85 15.28 -7.20
N LEU A 70 7.83 15.65 -8.02
CA LEU A 70 8.46 16.98 -7.94
C LEU A 70 7.43 18.09 -8.11
N LYS A 71 6.50 17.92 -9.06
CA LYS A 71 5.45 18.92 -9.30
C LYS A 71 4.45 19.02 -8.14
N ILE A 72 4.09 17.90 -7.53
CA ILE A 72 3.22 17.88 -6.35
C ILE A 72 3.89 18.56 -5.17
N LEU A 73 5.18 18.30 -4.95
CA LEU A 73 5.95 18.92 -3.85
C LEU A 73 6.03 20.45 -3.92
N GLU A 74 5.92 21.05 -5.13
CA GLU A 74 5.84 22.51 -5.29
C GLU A 74 4.56 23.11 -4.68
N HIS A 75 3.52 22.30 -4.48
CA HIS A 75 2.18 22.72 -4.06
C HIS A 75 1.71 22.10 -2.75
N THR A 76 2.58 21.38 -2.06
CA THR A 76 2.26 20.71 -0.80
C THR A 76 3.15 21.21 0.32
N GLU A 77 2.57 21.39 1.50
CA GLU A 77 3.28 21.66 2.74
C GLU A 77 3.43 20.38 3.56
N PRO A 78 4.49 20.26 4.37
CA PRO A 78 4.62 19.13 5.29
C PRO A 78 3.44 19.04 6.24
N MET A 79 2.78 17.89 6.25
CA MET A 79 1.66 17.61 7.15
C MET A 79 2.04 16.53 8.16
N LYS A 80 1.44 16.63 9.36
CA LYS A 80 1.58 15.62 10.39
C LYS A 80 0.27 14.86 10.53
N HIS A 81 0.34 13.53 10.39
CA HIS A 81 -0.80 12.63 10.55
C HIS A 81 -0.54 11.68 11.74
N GLU A 82 -0.25 12.28 12.92
CA GLU A 82 0.23 11.53 14.10
C GLU A 82 -0.78 10.48 14.56
N GLU A 83 -2.07 10.81 14.55
CA GLU A 83 -3.14 9.90 14.95
C GLU A 83 -3.22 8.69 14.00
N TRP A 84 -3.24 8.94 12.69
CA TRP A 84 -3.26 7.88 11.68
C TRP A 84 -2.02 6.99 11.76
N ILE A 85 -0.83 7.59 11.92
CA ILE A 85 0.42 6.85 12.08
C ILE A 85 0.39 5.99 13.35
N ALA A 86 -0.16 6.52 14.45
CA ALA A 86 -0.29 5.78 15.72
C ALA A 86 -1.25 4.58 15.57
N GLU A 87 -2.35 4.76 14.85
CA GLU A 87 -3.32 3.69 14.58
C GLU A 87 -2.69 2.57 13.74
N VAL A 88 -2.02 2.90 12.63
CA VAL A 88 -1.32 1.92 11.79
C VAL A 88 -0.25 1.16 12.57
N LYS A 89 0.54 1.86 13.39
CA LYS A 89 1.53 1.21 14.28
C LYS A 89 0.87 0.35 15.37
N GLY A 90 -0.33 0.70 15.80
CA GLY A 90 -1.13 -0.11 16.72
C GLY A 90 -1.48 -1.46 16.09
N TRP A 91 -1.97 -1.48 14.86
CA TRP A 91 -2.27 -2.72 14.14
C TRP A 91 -1.03 -3.58 13.89
N ASP A 92 0.10 -2.97 13.55
CA ASP A 92 1.35 -3.70 13.33
C ASP A 92 1.88 -4.35 14.62
N LYS A 93 1.68 -3.68 15.77
CA LYS A 93 2.03 -4.22 17.09
C LYS A 93 1.09 -5.31 17.54
N GLU A 94 -0.22 -5.19 17.28
CA GLU A 94 -1.24 -6.17 17.66
C GLU A 94 -1.17 -7.44 16.79
N TYR A 95 -0.88 -7.28 15.51
CA TYR A 95 -0.79 -8.35 14.52
C TYR A 95 0.55 -8.32 13.77
N PRO A 96 1.66 -8.60 14.46
CA PRO A 96 2.98 -8.58 13.84
C PRO A 96 3.09 -9.63 12.74
N LEU A 97 3.88 -9.34 11.72
CA LEU A 97 4.21 -10.30 10.67
C LEU A 97 5.24 -11.31 11.21
N HIS A 98 4.79 -12.15 12.11
CA HIS A 98 5.58 -13.21 12.71
C HIS A 98 4.80 -14.51 12.69
N MET A 99 5.47 -15.62 12.37
CA MET A 99 4.92 -16.97 12.47
C MET A 99 5.73 -17.79 13.45
N GLU A 100 5.06 -18.30 14.47
CA GLU A 100 5.65 -19.35 15.30
C GLU A 100 5.69 -20.66 14.50
N VAL A 101 6.87 -21.25 14.40
CA VAL A 101 7.09 -22.51 13.71
C VAL A 101 7.45 -23.57 14.74
N GLU A 102 6.56 -24.50 14.95
CA GLU A 102 6.75 -25.56 15.95
C GLU A 102 7.84 -26.56 15.53
N GLU A 103 7.90 -26.96 14.23
CA GLU A 103 8.95 -27.84 13.69
C GLU A 103 9.16 -27.67 12.18
N GLY A 104 10.41 -27.89 11.71
CA GLY A 104 10.74 -27.97 10.29
C GLY A 104 11.22 -26.66 9.65
N VAL A 105 11.40 -26.71 8.32
CA VAL A 105 11.79 -25.57 7.51
C VAL A 105 10.55 -24.89 6.94
N ASN A 106 10.39 -23.61 7.27
CA ASN A 106 9.28 -22.77 6.86
C ASN A 106 9.83 -21.61 6.01
N PRO A 107 9.17 -21.24 4.90
CA PRO A 107 9.63 -20.16 4.03
C PRO A 107 9.84 -18.82 4.76
N GLN A 108 8.98 -18.47 5.72
CA GLN A 108 9.09 -17.25 6.50
C GLN A 108 10.37 -17.26 7.35
N ARG A 109 10.67 -18.38 8.02
CA ARG A 109 11.89 -18.51 8.82
C ARG A 109 13.16 -18.41 7.98
N ILE A 110 13.13 -18.91 6.73
CA ILE A 110 14.26 -18.74 5.82
C ILE A 110 14.49 -17.25 5.56
N ILE A 111 13.43 -16.49 5.29
CA ILE A 111 13.53 -15.04 5.03
C ILE A 111 14.01 -14.29 6.29
N GLU A 112 13.46 -14.62 7.46
CA GLU A 112 13.90 -14.05 8.75
C GLU A 112 15.39 -14.30 8.99
N THR A 113 15.83 -15.57 8.85
CA THR A 113 17.23 -15.94 9.00
C THR A 113 18.16 -15.22 8.00
N LEU A 114 17.73 -15.08 6.74
CA LEU A 114 18.48 -14.32 5.75
C LEU A 114 18.62 -12.85 6.15
N ASN A 115 17.57 -12.24 6.68
CA ASN A 115 17.59 -10.86 7.15
C ASN A 115 18.43 -10.64 8.42
N GLU A 116 18.64 -11.69 9.22
CA GLU A 116 19.54 -11.65 10.38
C GLU A 116 21.01 -11.78 10.01
N VAL A 117 21.31 -12.50 8.91
CA VAL A 117 22.69 -12.81 8.48
C VAL A 117 23.27 -11.75 7.54
N TYR A 118 22.43 -11.04 6.81
CA TYR A 118 22.83 -10.03 5.82
C TYR A 118 22.31 -8.62 6.18
#